data_abf350813404b9f238d4a01e18f6132b
#
_entry.id   abf350813404b9f238d4a01e18f6132b
#
_cell.length_a   1.000
_cell.length_b   1.000
_cell.length_c   1.000
_cell.angle_alpha   90.00
_cell.angle_beta   90.00
_cell.angle_gamma   90.00
#
_symmetry.space_group_name_H-M   'P 1'
#
loop_
_entity.id
_entity.type
_entity.pdbx_description
1 polymer ?
#
loop_
_entity_poly.entity_id
_entity_poly.type
_entity_poly.pdbx_seq_one_letter_code
_entity_poly.pdbx_strand_id
1 'polypeptide(L)'
;HETDITEQADHDINGGGVDFTFFSKDYAHKLNLYSSVQHTARQSYYGAGKDPKAYGKTNDLTAIAGIQYSYNFNRLLFMPAVLTTGSEYVYNKLADKMLGYHRSIDQKVDIYSFFLQNEWKTEQFSILPGGRLDKNSFIDHIIFSPRINLRYNPLKAISLRASYSAGFR
;
A
#
# COMPACT_ATOMS: atom_id res chain seq x y z
N HIS A 1 7.69 -46.11 11.40
CA HIS A 1 7.46 -45.52 10.09
C HIS A 1 7.70 -44.01 10.23
N GLU A 2 8.92 -43.57 9.87
CA GLU A 2 9.21 -42.16 9.68
C GLU A 2 8.49 -41.76 8.38
N THR A 3 7.49 -40.89 8.49
CA THR A 3 6.87 -40.24 7.35
C THR A 3 7.72 -39.02 7.02
N ASP A 4 8.63 -39.16 6.05
CA ASP A 4 9.40 -38.06 5.49
C ASP A 4 8.45 -37.13 4.71
N ILE A 5 7.86 -36.17 5.43
CA ILE A 5 7.15 -35.06 4.81
C ILE A 5 8.21 -34.05 4.38
N THR A 6 8.26 -33.75 3.09
CA THR A 6 9.13 -32.73 2.52
C THR A 6 8.28 -31.51 2.17
N GLU A 7 8.77 -30.34 2.58
CA GLU A 7 8.24 -29.06 2.15
C GLU A 7 9.31 -28.35 1.31
N GLN A 8 8.93 -27.92 0.12
CA GLN A 8 9.76 -27.15 -0.79
C GLN A 8 8.93 -26.03 -1.42
N ALA A 9 9.53 -24.85 -1.56
CA ALA A 9 8.93 -23.74 -2.29
C ALA A 9 10.03 -23.01 -3.07
N ASP A 10 9.84 -22.92 -4.38
CA ASP A 10 10.68 -22.15 -5.29
C ASP A 10 9.90 -20.90 -5.71
N HIS A 11 10.54 -19.75 -5.64
CA HIS A 11 9.97 -18.46 -6.00
C HIS A 11 10.78 -17.80 -7.11
N ASP A 12 10.09 -17.38 -8.16
CA ASP A 12 10.61 -16.50 -9.20
C ASP A 12 9.86 -15.17 -9.11
N ILE A 13 10.57 -14.10 -8.73
CA ILE A 13 10.01 -12.77 -8.49
C ILE A 13 10.66 -11.78 -9.43
N ASN A 14 9.86 -11.19 -10.32
CA ASN A 14 10.29 -10.19 -11.27
C ASN A 14 9.45 -8.94 -11.09
N GLY A 15 10.09 -7.78 -11.04
CA GLY A 15 9.36 -6.53 -10.88
C GLY A 15 10.21 -5.33 -11.21
N GLY A 16 9.52 -4.22 -11.39
CA GLY A 16 10.14 -2.93 -11.65
C GLY A 16 9.14 -1.79 -11.49
N GLY A 17 9.66 -0.58 -11.46
CA GLY A 17 8.82 0.61 -11.33
C GLY A 17 9.55 1.87 -11.72
N VAL A 18 8.79 2.94 -11.82
CA VAL A 18 9.25 4.29 -12.10
C VAL A 18 8.62 5.26 -11.13
N ASP A 19 9.36 6.26 -10.76
CA ASP A 19 8.92 7.37 -9.92
C ASP A 19 9.46 8.68 -10.49
N PHE A 20 8.56 9.63 -10.77
CA PHE A 20 8.90 10.94 -11.26
C PHE A 20 8.39 12.00 -10.30
N THR A 21 9.30 12.85 -9.82
CA THR A 21 8.96 13.99 -8.97
C THR A 21 9.28 15.29 -9.67
N PHE A 22 8.31 16.16 -9.76
CA PHE A 22 8.40 17.49 -10.33
C PHE A 22 8.19 18.54 -9.26
N PHE A 23 9.00 19.59 -9.27
CA PHE A 23 8.88 20.75 -8.39
C PHE A 23 8.69 22.01 -9.22
N SER A 24 7.88 22.94 -8.74
CA SER A 24 7.87 24.30 -9.25
C SER A 24 9.18 25.03 -8.90
N LYS A 25 9.47 26.12 -9.60
CA LYS A 25 10.71 26.91 -9.38
C LYS A 25 10.80 27.48 -7.95
N ASP A 26 9.67 27.78 -7.34
CA ASP A 26 9.53 28.29 -5.98
C ASP A 26 9.38 27.19 -4.92
N TYR A 27 9.42 25.90 -5.34
CA TYR A 27 9.19 24.73 -4.49
C TYR A 27 7.83 24.72 -3.75
N ALA A 28 6.90 25.58 -4.16
CA ALA A 28 5.56 25.60 -3.57
C ALA A 28 4.72 24.40 -4.01
N HIS A 29 4.94 23.93 -5.25
CA HIS A 29 4.21 22.79 -5.83
C HIS A 29 5.14 21.59 -6.01
N LYS A 30 4.66 20.42 -5.62
CA LYS A 30 5.30 19.13 -5.86
C LYS A 30 4.29 18.18 -6.49
N LEU A 31 4.61 17.61 -7.65
CA LEU A 31 3.86 16.55 -8.30
C LEU A 31 4.72 15.29 -8.34
N ASN A 32 4.16 14.18 -7.88
CA ASN A 32 4.79 12.88 -7.95
C ASN A 32 3.90 11.91 -8.74
N LEU A 33 4.50 11.24 -9.72
CA LEU A 33 3.89 10.20 -10.54
C LEU A 33 4.69 8.92 -10.34
N TYR A 34 4.02 7.84 -9.98
CA TYR A 34 4.69 6.56 -9.76
C TYR A 34 3.91 5.39 -10.34
N SER A 35 4.64 4.37 -10.75
CA SER A 35 4.07 3.11 -11.21
C SER A 35 5.03 1.98 -10.93
N SER A 36 4.50 0.82 -10.57
CA SER A 36 5.28 -0.41 -10.37
C SER A 36 4.47 -1.63 -10.77
N VAL A 37 5.18 -2.68 -11.18
CA VAL A 37 4.61 -3.99 -11.47
C VAL A 37 5.51 -5.06 -10.88
N GLN A 38 4.90 -6.08 -10.28
CA GLN A 38 5.58 -7.26 -9.78
C GLN A 38 4.82 -8.50 -10.21
N HIS A 39 5.55 -9.48 -10.72
CA HIS A 39 5.06 -10.82 -10.99
C HIS A 39 5.81 -11.81 -10.12
N THR A 40 5.06 -12.67 -9.41
CA THR A 40 5.60 -13.75 -8.59
C THR A 40 5.06 -15.07 -9.11
N ALA A 41 5.96 -15.95 -9.55
CA ALA A 41 5.66 -17.36 -9.83
C ALA A 41 6.22 -18.21 -8.69
N ARG A 42 5.37 -19.02 -8.07
CA ARG A 42 5.75 -19.94 -7.00
C ARG A 42 5.39 -21.36 -7.39
N GLN A 43 6.34 -22.25 -7.25
CA GLN A 43 6.10 -23.69 -7.26
C GLN A 43 6.32 -24.22 -5.84
N SER A 44 5.39 -24.99 -5.33
CA SER A 44 5.47 -25.57 -4.00
C SER A 44 5.18 -27.06 -4.03
N TYR A 45 5.84 -27.77 -3.13
CA TYR A 45 5.60 -29.18 -2.86
C TYR A 45 5.42 -29.34 -1.35
N TYR A 46 4.36 -30.07 -0.96
CA TYR A 46 4.14 -30.44 0.43
C TYR A 46 3.57 -31.86 0.48
N GLY A 47 4.43 -32.83 0.81
CA GLY A 47 4.02 -34.24 0.82
C GLY A 47 5.18 -35.21 0.98
N ALA A 48 4.89 -36.49 0.83
CA ALA A 48 5.85 -37.57 0.85
C ALA A 48 5.85 -38.33 -0.48
N GLY A 49 7.00 -38.89 -0.88
CA GLY A 49 7.09 -39.85 -1.97
C GLY A 49 6.84 -39.27 -3.38
N LYS A 50 7.06 -37.96 -3.61
CA LYS A 50 6.85 -37.31 -4.90
C LYS A 50 5.41 -37.41 -5.45
N ASP A 51 4.42 -37.38 -4.57
CA ASP A 51 3.01 -37.41 -4.97
C ASP A 51 2.69 -36.23 -5.93
N PRO A 52 2.23 -36.49 -7.16
CA PRO A 52 1.89 -35.42 -8.11
C PRO A 52 0.82 -34.47 -7.59
N LYS A 53 -0.04 -34.89 -6.67
CA LYS A 53 -1.09 -34.08 -6.06
C LYS A 53 -0.57 -33.12 -4.99
N ALA A 54 0.64 -33.36 -4.49
CA ALA A 54 1.27 -32.53 -3.47
C ALA A 54 1.94 -31.26 -4.05
N TYR A 55 1.97 -31.13 -5.37
CA TYR A 55 2.50 -29.93 -6.04
C TYR A 55 1.45 -28.82 -6.10
N GLY A 56 1.92 -27.60 -5.81
CA GLY A 56 1.15 -26.38 -5.96
C GLY A 56 1.84 -25.41 -6.92
N LYS A 57 1.04 -24.60 -7.60
CA LYS A 57 1.51 -23.53 -8.47
C LYS A 57 0.71 -22.26 -8.19
N THR A 58 1.44 -21.19 -7.89
CA THR A 58 0.87 -19.86 -7.67
C THR A 58 1.46 -18.89 -8.68
N ASN A 59 0.63 -18.07 -9.30
CA ASN A 59 1.05 -16.90 -10.07
C ASN A 59 0.32 -15.69 -9.46
N ASP A 60 1.07 -14.68 -9.10
CA ASP A 60 0.58 -13.39 -8.60
C ASP A 60 1.13 -12.27 -9.47
N LEU A 61 0.25 -11.41 -9.94
CA LEU A 61 0.60 -10.18 -10.66
C LEU A 61 0.02 -9.01 -9.91
N THR A 62 0.88 -8.13 -9.41
CA THR A 62 0.48 -6.88 -8.79
C THR A 62 1.00 -5.70 -9.60
N ALA A 63 0.13 -4.76 -9.92
CA ALA A 63 0.49 -3.49 -10.55
C ALA A 63 -0.10 -2.33 -9.75
N ILE A 64 0.68 -1.27 -9.60
CA ILE A 64 0.30 -0.06 -8.87
C ILE A 64 0.62 1.15 -9.76
N ALA A 65 -0.28 2.10 -9.83
CA ALA A 65 -0.05 3.40 -10.43
C ALA A 65 -0.67 4.50 -9.59
N GLY A 66 0.02 5.62 -9.42
CA GLY A 66 -0.48 6.70 -8.59
C GLY A 66 0.04 8.06 -8.99
N ILE A 67 -0.72 9.06 -8.55
CA ILE A 67 -0.41 10.47 -8.66
C ILE A 67 -0.59 11.12 -7.30
N GLN A 68 0.36 11.93 -6.89
CA GLN A 68 0.30 12.72 -5.67
C GLN A 68 0.70 14.16 -5.98
N TYR A 69 -0.09 15.08 -5.47
CA TYR A 69 0.20 16.51 -5.55
C TYR A 69 0.26 17.09 -4.16
N SER A 70 1.27 17.92 -3.91
CA SER A 70 1.42 18.67 -2.67
C SER A 70 1.60 20.16 -2.94
N TYR A 71 0.99 20.99 -2.12
CA TYR A 71 1.12 22.44 -2.16
C TYR A 71 1.51 23.00 -0.80
N ASN A 72 2.58 23.80 -0.78
CA ASN A 72 3.10 24.47 0.40
C ASN A 72 2.45 25.85 0.53
N PHE A 73 1.57 26.02 1.51
CA PHE A 73 1.02 27.32 1.88
C PHE A 73 1.94 28.02 2.89
N ASN A 74 2.29 29.28 2.63
CA ASN A 74 2.95 30.11 3.63
C ASN A 74 2.07 30.24 4.88
N ARG A 75 0.74 30.29 4.70
CA ARG A 75 -0.25 30.29 5.76
C ARG A 75 -1.58 29.75 5.21
N LEU A 76 -2.12 28.75 5.86
CA LEU A 76 -3.48 28.24 5.64
C LEU A 76 -4.23 28.28 6.98
N LEU A 77 -5.29 29.12 7.08
CA LEU A 77 -6.02 29.43 8.30
C LEU A 77 -5.12 30.14 9.34
N PHE A 78 -4.36 29.40 10.12
CA PHE A 78 -3.62 29.92 11.29
C PHE A 78 -2.12 29.62 11.27
N MET A 79 -1.63 28.65 10.48
CA MET A 79 -0.23 28.27 10.43
C MET A 79 0.25 27.98 8.99
N PRO A 80 1.59 27.93 8.74
CA PRO A 80 2.10 27.32 7.53
C PRO A 80 1.57 25.90 7.37
N ALA A 81 1.26 25.51 6.15
CA ALA A 81 0.64 24.21 5.89
C ALA A 81 1.11 23.57 4.60
N VAL A 82 1.07 22.25 4.56
CA VAL A 82 1.26 21.44 3.35
C VAL A 82 -0.01 20.64 3.09
N LEU A 83 -0.73 21.00 2.04
CA LEU A 83 -1.84 20.20 1.55
C LEU A 83 -1.32 19.14 0.60
N THR A 84 -1.70 17.89 0.82
CA THR A 84 -1.35 16.77 -0.06
C THR A 84 -2.61 16.00 -0.44
N THR A 85 -2.76 15.75 -1.72
CA THR A 85 -3.85 14.94 -2.27
C THR A 85 -3.29 13.98 -3.31
N GLY A 86 -3.99 12.88 -3.57
CA GLY A 86 -3.57 11.95 -4.60
C GLY A 86 -4.60 10.87 -4.86
N SER A 87 -4.36 10.16 -5.94
CA SER A 87 -5.11 8.98 -6.33
C SER A 87 -4.17 7.83 -6.63
N GLU A 88 -4.61 6.62 -6.33
CA GLU A 88 -3.85 5.40 -6.54
C GLU A 88 -4.78 4.32 -7.09
N TYR A 89 -4.28 3.57 -8.04
CA TYR A 89 -4.90 2.36 -8.56
C TYR A 89 -4.00 1.18 -8.28
N VAL A 90 -4.58 0.13 -7.70
CA VAL A 90 -3.92 -1.15 -7.46
C VAL A 90 -4.68 -2.24 -8.20
N TYR A 91 -3.97 -2.98 -9.01
CA TYR A 91 -4.42 -4.19 -9.67
C TYR A 91 -3.69 -5.39 -9.06
N ASN A 92 -4.43 -6.43 -8.68
CA ASN A 92 -3.85 -7.70 -8.28
C ASN A 92 -4.61 -8.84 -8.94
N LYS A 93 -3.87 -9.81 -9.50
CA LYS A 93 -4.39 -11.06 -10.04
C LYS A 93 -3.63 -12.23 -9.43
N LEU A 94 -4.35 -13.06 -8.68
CA LEU A 94 -3.83 -14.26 -8.06
C LEU A 94 -4.46 -15.50 -8.69
N ALA A 95 -3.64 -16.38 -9.24
CA ALA A 95 -4.01 -17.73 -9.64
C ALA A 95 -3.22 -18.73 -8.79
N ASP A 96 -3.91 -19.51 -7.95
CA ASP A 96 -3.27 -20.46 -7.05
C ASP A 96 -3.97 -21.83 -7.17
N LYS A 97 -3.19 -22.87 -7.49
CA LYS A 97 -3.68 -24.25 -7.66
C LYS A 97 -2.84 -25.18 -6.83
N MET A 98 -3.50 -26.01 -6.03
CA MET A 98 -2.91 -27.08 -5.25
C MET A 98 -3.85 -28.28 -5.20
N LEU A 99 -3.64 -29.25 -6.08
CA LEU A 99 -4.58 -30.33 -6.34
C LEU A 99 -4.81 -31.24 -5.11
N GLY A 100 -3.76 -31.51 -4.34
CA GLY A 100 -3.82 -32.35 -3.15
C GLY A 100 -4.70 -31.78 -2.03
N TYR A 101 -4.90 -30.48 -2.01
CA TYR A 101 -5.77 -29.77 -1.05
C TYR A 101 -7.08 -29.29 -1.66
N HIS A 102 -7.40 -29.74 -2.89
CA HIS A 102 -8.58 -29.29 -3.65
C HIS A 102 -8.69 -27.76 -3.74
N ARG A 103 -7.54 -27.06 -3.68
CA ARG A 103 -7.48 -25.60 -3.74
C ARG A 103 -7.25 -25.11 -5.16
N SER A 104 -8.20 -24.33 -5.67
CA SER A 104 -8.06 -23.61 -6.93
C SER A 104 -8.66 -22.23 -6.74
N ILE A 105 -7.80 -21.22 -6.72
CA ILE A 105 -8.17 -19.80 -6.58
C ILE A 105 -7.81 -19.12 -7.88
N ASP A 106 -8.74 -18.37 -8.45
CA ASP A 106 -8.49 -17.41 -9.54
C ASP A 106 -9.23 -16.14 -9.16
N GLN A 107 -8.48 -15.14 -8.74
CA GLN A 107 -9.01 -13.93 -8.12
C GLN A 107 -8.38 -12.72 -8.76
N LYS A 108 -9.21 -11.73 -9.07
CA LYS A 108 -8.80 -10.43 -9.56
C LYS A 108 -9.35 -9.35 -8.65
N VAL A 109 -8.48 -8.43 -8.21
CA VAL A 109 -8.81 -7.31 -7.35
C VAL A 109 -8.40 -6.01 -8.03
N ASP A 110 -9.33 -5.08 -8.09
CA ASP A 110 -9.10 -3.70 -8.50
C ASP A 110 -9.42 -2.79 -7.31
N ILE A 111 -8.49 -1.90 -6.93
CA ILE A 111 -8.68 -0.94 -5.86
C ILE A 111 -8.40 0.46 -6.40
N TYR A 112 -9.38 1.33 -6.28
CA TYR A 112 -9.26 2.76 -6.58
C TYR A 112 -9.26 3.53 -5.28
N SER A 113 -8.26 4.37 -5.08
CA SER A 113 -8.08 5.13 -3.86
C SER A 113 -7.95 6.61 -4.16
N PHE A 114 -8.51 7.41 -3.28
CA PHE A 114 -8.30 8.85 -3.24
C PHE A 114 -7.98 9.26 -1.81
N PHE A 115 -7.00 10.13 -1.63
CA PHE A 115 -6.66 10.64 -0.30
C PHE A 115 -6.44 12.15 -0.31
N LEU A 116 -6.73 12.74 0.83
CA LEU A 116 -6.49 14.15 1.12
C LEU A 116 -5.97 14.27 2.55
N GLN A 117 -4.92 15.04 2.72
CA GLN A 117 -4.38 15.40 4.04
C GLN A 117 -3.82 16.80 4.05
N ASN A 118 -3.83 17.42 5.21
CA ASN A 118 -3.16 18.70 5.41
C ASN A 118 -2.28 18.64 6.66
N GLU A 119 -1.04 19.07 6.56
CA GLU A 119 -0.14 19.21 7.69
C GLU A 119 0.03 20.69 8.01
N TRP A 120 -0.47 21.12 9.16
CA TRP A 120 -0.07 22.39 9.79
C TRP A 120 1.14 22.15 10.66
N LYS A 121 2.23 22.91 10.44
CA LYS A 121 3.49 22.63 11.09
C LYS A 121 4.24 23.88 11.48
N THR A 122 4.71 23.87 12.74
CA THR A 122 5.71 24.78 13.30
C THR A 122 6.83 23.98 13.95
N GLU A 123 7.84 24.64 14.52
CA GLU A 123 8.88 23.96 15.30
C GLU A 123 8.30 23.20 16.50
N GLN A 124 7.32 23.79 17.17
CA GLN A 124 6.71 23.24 18.38
C GLN A 124 5.53 22.30 18.10
N PHE A 125 4.75 22.56 17.06
CA PHE A 125 3.51 21.85 16.75
C PHE A 125 3.49 21.26 15.35
N SER A 126 2.90 20.07 15.21
CA SER A 126 2.42 19.56 13.92
C SER A 126 1.07 18.88 14.14
N ILE A 127 0.12 19.21 13.28
CA ILE A 127 -1.22 18.59 13.23
C ILE A 127 -1.44 18.14 11.79
N LEU A 128 -1.67 16.85 11.60
CA LEU A 128 -1.87 16.24 10.28
C LEU A 128 -3.17 15.43 10.29
N PRO A 129 -4.34 16.07 10.05
CA PRO A 129 -5.56 15.36 9.69
C PRO A 129 -5.52 14.92 8.24
N GLY A 130 -6.19 13.81 7.95
CA GLY A 130 -6.35 13.29 6.61
C GLY A 130 -7.41 12.23 6.54
N GLY A 131 -7.75 11.85 5.31
CA GLY A 131 -8.67 10.76 5.04
C GLY A 131 -8.36 10.11 3.70
N ARG A 132 -8.72 8.85 3.60
CA ARG A 132 -8.61 8.05 2.38
C ARG A 132 -9.97 7.41 2.09
N LEU A 133 -10.33 7.42 0.83
CA LEU A 133 -11.49 6.73 0.29
C LEU A 133 -10.97 5.60 -0.60
N ASP A 134 -11.43 4.37 -0.34
CA ASP A 134 -11.07 3.20 -1.11
C ASP A 134 -12.31 2.53 -1.69
N LYS A 135 -12.29 2.25 -2.99
CA LYS A 135 -13.28 1.41 -3.67
C LYS A 135 -12.57 0.13 -4.13
N ASN A 136 -12.94 -0.97 -3.52
CA ASN A 136 -12.46 -2.31 -3.85
C ASN A 136 -13.49 -3.03 -4.72
N SER A 137 -13.05 -3.82 -5.71
CA SER A 137 -13.94 -4.57 -6.61
C SER A 137 -14.77 -5.65 -5.92
N PHE A 138 -14.36 -6.10 -4.73
CA PHE A 138 -15.10 -7.07 -3.92
C PHE A 138 -16.09 -6.46 -2.92
N ILE A 139 -16.06 -5.14 -2.76
CA ILE A 139 -16.86 -4.46 -1.74
C ILE A 139 -17.75 -3.44 -2.42
N ASP A 140 -19.07 -3.52 -2.20
CA ASP A 140 -20.03 -2.67 -2.89
C ASP A 140 -20.01 -1.21 -2.44
N HIS A 141 -19.55 -0.95 -1.23
CA HIS A 141 -19.47 0.41 -0.68
C HIS A 141 -18.05 0.97 -0.70
N ILE A 142 -17.95 2.29 -0.65
CA ILE A 142 -16.69 3.00 -0.48
C ILE A 142 -16.30 2.95 1.00
N ILE A 143 -15.03 2.69 1.26
CA ILE A 143 -14.48 2.65 2.61
C ILE A 143 -13.78 3.97 2.87
N PHE A 144 -14.14 4.60 4.00
CA PHE A 144 -13.49 5.82 4.46
C PHE A 144 -12.57 5.52 5.65
N SER A 145 -11.31 5.90 5.52
CA SER A 145 -10.26 5.71 6.52
C SER A 145 -9.72 7.06 7.00
N PRO A 146 -10.28 7.63 8.09
CA PRO A 146 -9.77 8.86 8.66
C PRO A 146 -8.48 8.62 9.44
N ARG A 147 -7.62 9.64 9.49
CA ARG A 147 -6.43 9.66 10.32
C ARG A 147 -6.14 11.05 10.87
N ILE A 148 -5.52 11.10 12.03
CA ILE A 148 -4.97 12.31 12.61
C ILE A 148 -3.67 11.99 13.33
N ASN A 149 -2.63 12.78 13.07
CA ASN A 149 -1.37 12.72 13.80
C ASN A 149 -1.10 14.07 14.43
N LEU A 150 -0.67 14.05 15.68
CA LEU A 150 -0.33 15.21 16.48
C LEU A 150 1.11 15.06 16.97
N ARG A 151 1.86 16.16 16.92
CA ARG A 151 3.18 16.27 17.55
C ARG A 151 3.26 17.58 18.30
N TYR A 152 3.76 17.51 19.52
CA TYR A 152 4.04 18.66 20.37
C TYR A 152 5.44 18.55 20.98
N ASN A 153 6.26 19.56 20.75
CA ASN A 153 7.61 19.67 21.27
C ASN A 153 7.64 20.78 22.33
N PRO A 154 7.32 20.52 23.61
CA PRO A 154 7.33 21.51 24.67
C PRO A 154 8.74 22.06 24.90
N LEU A 155 9.76 21.24 24.71
CA LEU A 155 11.17 21.56 24.82
C LEU A 155 11.93 20.92 23.68
N LYS A 156 13.12 21.42 23.33
CA LYS A 156 13.97 20.84 22.29
C LYS A 156 14.32 19.36 22.52
N ALA A 157 14.37 18.94 23.79
CA ALA A 157 14.70 17.58 24.20
C ALA A 157 13.46 16.66 24.31
N ILE A 158 12.23 17.18 24.23
CA ILE A 158 11.01 16.41 24.47
C ILE A 158 10.09 16.53 23.28
N SER A 159 9.67 15.37 22.74
CA SER A 159 8.66 15.28 21.67
C SER A 159 7.54 14.34 22.12
N LEU A 160 6.33 14.87 22.23
CA LEU A 160 5.10 14.12 22.48
C LEU A 160 4.40 13.87 21.15
N ARG A 161 3.92 12.64 20.94
CA ARG A 161 3.19 12.26 19.73
C ARG A 161 1.95 11.47 20.07
N ALA A 162 0.87 11.76 19.37
CA ALA A 162 -0.37 11.00 19.41
C ALA A 162 -0.86 10.76 17.99
N SER A 163 -1.41 9.58 17.73
CA SER A 163 -1.98 9.24 16.43
C SER A 163 -3.27 8.44 16.59
N TYR A 164 -4.19 8.70 15.70
CA TYR A 164 -5.40 7.92 15.50
C TYR A 164 -5.57 7.62 14.03
N SER A 165 -5.90 6.39 13.69
CA SER A 165 -6.29 5.98 12.36
C SER A 165 -7.36 4.90 12.45
N ALA A 166 -8.41 5.04 11.65
CA ALA A 166 -9.35 3.97 11.38
C ALA A 166 -9.01 3.33 10.04
N GLY A 167 -9.15 2.03 9.97
CA GLY A 167 -8.94 1.23 8.76
C GLY A 167 -9.80 -0.01 8.83
N PHE A 168 -9.87 -0.76 7.74
CA PHE A 168 -10.54 -2.05 7.70
C PHE A 168 -9.52 -3.17 7.39
N ARG A 169 -9.91 -4.38 7.73
CA ARG A 169 -9.23 -5.62 7.36
C ARG A 169 -10.15 -6.49 6.53
#